data_e21863fce33670227627da013f13f7ab
#
_entry.id   e21863fce33670227627da013f13f7ab
#
_cell.length_a   1.000
_cell.length_b   1.000
_cell.length_c   1.000
_cell.angle_alpha   90.00
_cell.angle_beta   90.00
_cell.angle_gamma   90.00
#
_symmetry.space_group_name_H-M   'P 1'
#
loop_
_entity.id
_entity.type
_entity.pdbx_description
1 polymer ?
#
loop_
_entity_poly.entity_id
_entity_poly.type
_entity_poly.pdbx_seq_one_letter_code
_entity_poly.pdbx_strand_id
1 'polypeptide(L)'
;AHLRVKEAEASLLTSKLSYLPSLFLAPEGVASSFDRSKATQTYSLPVTASWELDIFGKVTTAKRRAKAAYEQSKEYEQAVKTQLVAAMANTYYTLLMLDSQYEIAVATESAWKESVKTTRAMKNAGMVNEAGLAQTEATYYNICTTVLDLKEQINQAENSLALLLAETPHEIQRGRLGNQQLPENFSVGIPLQMLANRPDVRSAEFSLAQAFYTTNAARAAFYPSITLSGSAGWTNSAGSMIINPGKFLASAVASLTQPLFNKGMNVAQLKIAKAQQEEVRLGFEQTLLNAGVEVNEALVQYQTAREKAAFYEKQVTSLQTAARSTSLLMKHGNTTYLEV
;
A
#
# COMPACT_ATOMS: atom_id res chain seq x y z
N ALA A 1 -3.78 -0.85 7.30
CA ALA A 1 -4.54 0.21 6.60
C ALA A 1 -5.72 0.70 7.47
N HIS A 2 -6.64 -0.17 7.88
CA HIS A 2 -7.84 0.20 8.65
C HIS A 2 -7.53 0.99 9.94
N LEU A 3 -6.49 0.63 10.70
CA LEU A 3 -6.09 1.36 11.91
C LEU A 3 -5.66 2.80 11.61
N ARG A 4 -4.99 3.05 10.47
CA ARG A 4 -4.64 4.42 10.02
C ARG A 4 -5.86 5.30 9.74
N VAL A 5 -6.96 4.69 9.27
CA VAL A 5 -8.24 5.42 9.08
C VAL A 5 -8.79 5.85 10.45
N LYS A 6 -8.75 4.98 11.46
CA LYS A 6 -9.16 5.31 12.83
C LYS A 6 -8.30 6.41 13.47
N GLU A 7 -6.98 6.39 13.24
CA GLU A 7 -6.06 7.44 13.70
C GLU A 7 -6.40 8.80 13.06
N ALA A 8 -6.65 8.80 11.75
CA ALA A 8 -7.05 10.01 11.02
C ALA A 8 -8.44 10.51 11.46
N GLU A 9 -9.38 9.61 11.76
CA GLU A 9 -10.70 9.94 12.30
C GLU A 9 -10.58 10.60 13.68
N ALA A 10 -9.75 10.07 14.57
CA ALA A 10 -9.49 10.67 15.88
C ALA A 10 -8.85 12.06 15.74
N SER A 11 -7.91 12.24 14.79
CA SER A 11 -7.32 13.55 14.50
C SER A 11 -8.35 14.55 13.95
N LEU A 12 -9.28 14.08 13.11
CA LEU A 12 -10.38 14.89 12.61
C LEU A 12 -11.35 15.29 13.75
N LEU A 13 -11.63 14.36 14.68
CA LEU A 13 -12.45 14.64 15.85
C LEU A 13 -11.81 15.75 16.71
N THR A 14 -10.52 15.65 16.99
CA THR A 14 -9.77 16.69 17.72
C THR A 14 -9.86 18.04 17.02
N SER A 15 -9.72 18.06 15.68
CA SER A 15 -9.84 19.29 14.88
C SER A 15 -11.27 19.85 14.86
N LYS A 16 -12.31 19.02 14.98
CA LYS A 16 -13.71 19.45 15.15
C LYS A 16 -13.93 20.05 16.54
N LEU A 17 -13.38 19.43 17.57
CA LEU A 17 -13.49 19.90 18.95
C LEU A 17 -12.69 21.18 19.21
N SER A 18 -11.72 21.54 18.36
CA SER A 18 -10.98 22.81 18.46
C SER A 18 -11.83 24.06 18.30
N TYR A 19 -13.10 23.94 17.92
CA TYR A 19 -14.07 25.04 17.96
C TYR A 19 -14.65 25.28 19.36
N LEU A 20 -14.43 24.37 20.30
CA LEU A 20 -14.90 24.47 21.67
C LEU A 20 -13.77 24.99 22.56
N PRO A 21 -14.08 25.65 23.71
CA PRO A 21 -13.07 26.03 24.67
C PRO A 21 -12.41 24.78 25.29
N SER A 22 -11.09 24.87 25.50
CA SER A 22 -10.37 23.91 26.34
C SER A 22 -10.59 24.24 27.82
N LEU A 23 -10.77 23.23 28.66
CA LEU A 23 -10.95 23.37 30.10
C LEU A 23 -9.89 22.56 30.81
N PHE A 24 -9.19 23.20 31.75
CA PHE A 24 -8.16 22.55 32.55
C PHE A 24 -8.38 22.85 34.05
N LEU A 25 -8.18 21.84 34.89
CA LEU A 25 -8.02 22.00 36.34
C LEU A 25 -6.51 22.00 36.61
N ALA A 26 -5.99 23.10 37.15
CA ALA A 26 -4.58 23.31 37.36
C ALA A 26 -4.28 23.66 38.83
N PRO A 27 -4.30 22.67 39.77
CA PRO A 27 -3.91 22.91 41.16
C PRO A 27 -2.48 23.38 41.24
N GLU A 28 -2.25 24.45 41.99
CA GLU A 28 -0.91 25.01 42.20
C GLU A 28 -0.69 25.25 43.68
N GLY A 29 0.48 24.86 44.19
CA GLY A 29 0.95 25.15 45.52
C GLY A 29 2.35 25.76 45.46
N VAL A 30 2.52 26.96 46.03
CA VAL A 30 3.81 27.65 46.08
C VAL A 30 4.22 27.86 47.51
N ALA A 31 5.44 27.48 47.86
CA ALA A 31 6.10 27.82 49.13
C ALA A 31 7.29 28.73 48.81
N SER A 32 7.26 29.95 49.31
CA SER A 32 8.34 30.94 49.11
C SER A 32 8.83 31.48 50.42
N SER A 33 10.15 31.67 50.55
CA SER A 33 10.79 32.31 51.67
C SER A 33 11.79 33.31 51.13
N PHE A 34 11.77 34.53 51.69
CA PHE A 34 12.71 35.59 51.34
C PHE A 34 13.56 35.92 52.59
N ASP A 35 14.86 36.00 52.41
CA ASP A 35 15.82 36.38 53.45
C ASP A 35 15.64 35.60 54.77
N ARG A 36 15.53 34.24 54.70
CA ARG A 36 15.33 33.34 55.85
C ARG A 36 14.08 33.63 56.70
N SER A 37 13.15 34.41 56.18
CA SER A 37 11.83 34.63 56.81
C SER A 37 11.01 33.35 56.81
N LYS A 38 9.93 33.31 57.61
CA LYS A 38 8.97 32.19 57.57
C LYS A 38 8.43 32.00 56.17
N ALA A 39 8.48 30.76 55.65
CA ALA A 39 7.94 30.44 54.35
C ALA A 39 6.45 30.81 54.23
N THR A 40 6.10 31.56 53.21
CA THR A 40 4.72 31.83 52.85
C THR A 40 4.25 30.70 51.97
N GLN A 41 3.13 30.10 52.31
CA GLN A 41 2.50 29.03 51.53
C GLN A 41 1.25 29.56 50.89
N THR A 42 1.18 29.45 49.61
CA THR A 42 -0.03 29.78 48.82
C THR A 42 -0.52 28.57 48.05
N TYR A 43 -1.80 28.41 47.94
CA TYR A 43 -2.41 27.43 47.06
C TYR A 43 -3.47 28.09 46.18
N SER A 44 -3.65 27.51 44.98
CA SER A 44 -4.75 27.86 44.10
C SER A 44 -5.32 26.61 43.46
N LEU A 45 -6.62 26.58 43.26
CA LEU A 45 -7.35 25.50 42.61
C LEU A 45 -8.26 26.13 41.52
N PRO A 46 -7.67 26.63 40.43
CA PRO A 46 -8.42 27.21 39.33
C PRO A 46 -8.86 26.18 38.31
N VAL A 47 -10.08 26.33 37.80
CA VAL A 47 -10.48 25.82 36.48
C VAL A 47 -10.20 26.92 35.49
N THR A 48 -9.35 26.66 34.51
CA THR A 48 -9.00 27.58 33.42
C THR A 48 -9.70 27.18 32.15
N ALA A 49 -10.25 28.16 31.44
CA ALA A 49 -10.84 28.02 30.12
C ALA A 49 -10.03 28.83 29.11
N SER A 50 -9.80 28.27 27.91
CA SER A 50 -9.18 29.00 26.80
C SER A 50 -9.88 28.67 25.50
N TRP A 51 -10.23 29.69 24.73
CA TRP A 51 -10.94 29.56 23.49
C TRP A 51 -10.38 30.53 22.42
N GLU A 52 -9.87 29.97 21.32
CA GLU A 52 -9.45 30.77 20.16
C GLU A 52 -10.64 30.95 19.22
N LEU A 53 -11.01 32.22 18.94
CA LEU A 53 -12.08 32.56 18.02
C LEU A 53 -11.60 32.46 16.57
N ASP A 54 -12.29 31.69 15.74
CA ASP A 54 -11.91 31.44 14.34
C ASP A 54 -12.38 32.52 13.38
N ILE A 55 -11.97 33.78 13.60
CA ILE A 55 -12.38 34.92 12.75
C ILE A 55 -11.67 34.89 11.41
N PHE A 56 -10.42 34.46 11.37
CA PHE A 56 -9.60 34.43 10.16
C PHE A 56 -9.43 33.03 9.55
N GLY A 57 -10.25 32.07 9.95
CA GLY A 57 -10.31 30.75 9.34
C GLY A 57 -9.16 29.82 9.68
N LYS A 58 -8.40 30.09 10.75
CA LYS A 58 -7.27 29.25 11.18
C LYS A 58 -7.74 27.87 11.62
N VAL A 59 -8.74 27.81 12.52
CA VAL A 59 -9.36 26.56 13.01
C VAL A 59 -10.10 25.86 11.88
N THR A 60 -10.86 26.60 11.08
CA THR A 60 -11.57 26.09 9.89
C THR A 60 -10.60 25.42 8.90
N THR A 61 -9.45 26.06 8.65
CA THR A 61 -8.43 25.53 7.74
C THR A 61 -7.78 24.27 8.30
N ALA A 62 -7.48 24.24 9.60
CA ALA A 62 -6.97 23.05 10.29
C ALA A 62 -7.95 21.87 10.19
N LYS A 63 -9.24 22.09 10.43
CA LYS A 63 -10.30 21.09 10.28
C LYS A 63 -10.43 20.57 8.85
N ARG A 64 -10.37 21.47 7.85
CA ARG A 64 -10.44 21.09 6.42
C ARG A 64 -9.23 20.24 6.02
N ARG A 65 -8.04 20.59 6.51
CA ARG A 65 -6.83 19.80 6.33
C ARG A 65 -6.95 18.41 6.97
N ALA A 66 -7.42 18.33 8.22
CA ALA A 66 -7.65 17.06 8.89
C ALA A 66 -8.71 16.20 8.19
N LYS A 67 -9.77 16.82 7.63
CA LYS A 67 -10.76 16.12 6.81
C LYS A 67 -10.12 15.56 5.54
N ALA A 68 -9.30 16.32 4.83
CA ALA A 68 -8.59 15.84 3.64
C ALA A 68 -7.64 14.68 3.99
N ALA A 69 -6.94 14.74 5.12
CA ALA A 69 -6.11 13.64 5.61
C ALA A 69 -6.91 12.36 5.93
N TYR A 70 -8.10 12.52 6.51
CA TYR A 70 -9.02 11.41 6.77
C TYR A 70 -9.51 10.76 5.46
N GLU A 71 -9.96 11.55 4.49
CA GLU A 71 -10.37 11.02 3.18
C GLU A 71 -9.18 10.35 2.46
N GLN A 72 -7.98 10.94 2.51
CA GLN A 72 -6.76 10.31 1.99
C GLN A 72 -6.50 8.93 2.61
N SER A 73 -6.70 8.80 3.94
CA SER A 73 -6.48 7.53 4.62
C SER A 73 -7.44 6.43 4.18
N LYS A 74 -8.67 6.78 3.79
CA LYS A 74 -9.65 5.85 3.20
C LYS A 74 -9.22 5.39 1.81
N GLU A 75 -8.76 6.31 0.98
CA GLU A 75 -8.26 5.96 -0.35
C GLU A 75 -7.01 5.07 -0.25
N TYR A 76 -6.14 5.33 0.73
CA TYR A 76 -5.01 4.44 1.03
C TYR A 76 -5.48 3.03 1.46
N GLU A 77 -6.52 2.93 2.29
CA GLU A 77 -7.11 1.63 2.65
C GLU A 77 -7.65 0.91 1.42
N GLN A 78 -8.32 1.63 0.53
CA GLN A 78 -8.84 1.07 -0.72
C GLN A 78 -7.70 0.63 -1.67
N ALA A 79 -6.63 1.41 -1.77
CA ALA A 79 -5.44 1.06 -2.55
C ALA A 79 -4.81 -0.25 -2.05
N VAL A 80 -4.65 -0.39 -0.72
CA VAL A 80 -4.12 -1.62 -0.11
C VAL A 80 -5.01 -2.83 -0.41
N LYS A 81 -6.35 -2.67 -0.33
CA LYS A 81 -7.30 -3.74 -0.69
C LYS A 81 -7.15 -4.15 -2.15
N THR A 82 -7.07 -3.18 -3.06
CA THR A 82 -6.89 -3.44 -4.50
C THR A 82 -5.57 -4.16 -4.78
N GLN A 83 -4.47 -3.71 -4.17
CA GLN A 83 -3.17 -4.35 -4.30
C GLN A 83 -3.17 -5.78 -3.77
N LEU A 84 -3.83 -6.01 -2.63
CA LEU A 84 -3.95 -7.36 -2.05
C LEU A 84 -4.72 -8.30 -2.99
N VAL A 85 -5.85 -7.86 -3.54
CA VAL A 85 -6.62 -8.65 -4.51
C VAL A 85 -5.80 -8.95 -5.77
N ALA A 86 -5.07 -7.97 -6.30
CA ALA A 86 -4.21 -8.15 -7.46
C ALA A 86 -3.05 -9.13 -7.16
N ALA A 87 -2.40 -9.01 -6.00
CA ALA A 87 -1.34 -9.91 -5.57
C ALA A 87 -1.85 -11.36 -5.41
N MET A 88 -3.01 -11.53 -4.78
CA MET A 88 -3.64 -12.84 -4.62
C MET A 88 -3.99 -13.46 -5.98
N ALA A 89 -4.59 -12.69 -6.89
CA ALA A 89 -4.92 -13.17 -8.23
C ALA A 89 -3.66 -13.59 -9.00
N ASN A 90 -2.62 -12.75 -9.00
CA ASN A 90 -1.36 -13.06 -9.68
C ASN A 90 -0.69 -14.32 -9.11
N THR A 91 -0.62 -14.47 -7.80
CA THR A 91 -0.05 -15.65 -7.15
C THR A 91 -0.88 -16.89 -7.43
N TYR A 92 -2.21 -16.79 -7.39
CA TYR A 92 -3.12 -17.90 -7.69
C TYR A 92 -2.97 -18.40 -9.14
N TYR A 93 -2.96 -17.49 -10.12
CA TYR A 93 -2.78 -17.88 -11.52
C TYR A 93 -1.37 -18.40 -11.80
N THR A 94 -0.34 -17.86 -11.13
CA THR A 94 1.02 -18.42 -11.18
C THR A 94 1.04 -19.84 -10.64
N LEU A 95 0.35 -20.13 -9.55
CA LEU A 95 0.24 -21.47 -8.98
C LEU A 95 -0.45 -22.44 -9.95
N LEU A 96 -1.56 -22.04 -10.60
CA LEU A 96 -2.22 -22.87 -11.61
C LEU A 96 -1.34 -23.14 -12.83
N MET A 97 -0.53 -22.15 -13.24
CA MET A 97 0.45 -22.30 -14.31
C MET A 97 1.54 -23.33 -13.93
N LEU A 98 2.08 -23.22 -12.72
CA LEU A 98 3.11 -24.14 -12.20
C LEU A 98 2.57 -25.57 -12.09
N ASP A 99 1.31 -25.77 -11.65
CA ASP A 99 0.69 -27.08 -11.63
C ASP A 99 0.59 -27.70 -13.04
N SER A 100 0.17 -26.91 -14.02
CA SER A 100 0.10 -27.39 -15.40
C SER A 100 1.49 -27.72 -15.97
N GLN A 101 2.49 -26.93 -15.64
CA GLN A 101 3.91 -27.23 -16.03
C GLN A 101 4.40 -28.49 -15.33
N TYR A 102 4.08 -28.67 -14.06
CA TYR A 102 4.44 -29.86 -13.30
C TYR A 102 3.80 -31.13 -13.87
N GLU A 103 2.49 -31.10 -14.20
CA GLU A 103 1.80 -32.22 -14.85
C GLU A 103 2.49 -32.62 -16.18
N ILE A 104 2.85 -31.63 -16.99
CA ILE A 104 3.56 -31.85 -18.26
C ILE A 104 4.96 -32.40 -18.02
N ALA A 105 5.71 -31.86 -17.04
CA ALA A 105 7.06 -32.28 -16.72
C ALA A 105 7.09 -33.75 -16.22
N VAL A 106 6.14 -34.14 -15.36
CA VAL A 106 6.02 -35.53 -14.88
C VAL A 106 5.65 -36.49 -16.02
N ALA A 107 4.75 -36.09 -16.93
CA ALA A 107 4.46 -36.88 -18.11
C ALA A 107 5.69 -37.02 -19.04
N THR A 108 6.44 -35.95 -19.20
CA THR A 108 7.70 -35.94 -20.00
C THR A 108 8.80 -36.78 -19.34
N GLU A 109 8.93 -36.74 -18.01
CA GLU A 109 9.85 -37.61 -17.26
C GLU A 109 9.53 -39.08 -17.51
N SER A 110 8.26 -39.47 -17.44
CA SER A 110 7.82 -40.83 -17.70
C SER A 110 8.15 -41.28 -19.13
N ALA A 111 7.93 -40.42 -20.13
CA ALA A 111 8.27 -40.68 -21.53
C ALA A 111 9.80 -40.87 -21.75
N TRP A 112 10.59 -39.98 -21.15
CA TRP A 112 12.07 -40.08 -21.26
C TRP A 112 12.63 -41.31 -20.53
N LYS A 113 12.03 -41.72 -19.41
CA LYS A 113 12.37 -42.96 -18.69
C LYS A 113 12.20 -44.17 -19.61
N GLU A 114 11.11 -44.23 -20.36
CA GLU A 114 10.90 -45.31 -21.32
C GLU A 114 11.83 -45.20 -22.54
N SER A 115 12.13 -43.95 -22.98
CA SER A 115 13.16 -43.72 -24.02
C SER A 115 14.53 -44.21 -23.61
N VAL A 116 15.00 -43.95 -22.37
CA VAL A 116 16.29 -44.47 -21.85
C VAL A 116 16.30 -46.01 -21.86
N LYS A 117 15.19 -46.63 -21.44
CA LYS A 117 15.08 -48.11 -21.42
C LYS A 117 15.15 -48.67 -22.85
N THR A 118 14.51 -48.05 -23.81
CA THR A 118 14.50 -48.43 -25.23
C THR A 118 15.92 -48.26 -25.84
N THR A 119 16.53 -47.09 -25.62
CA THR A 119 17.89 -46.78 -26.11
C THR A 119 18.95 -47.75 -25.51
N ARG A 120 18.79 -48.12 -24.25
CA ARG A 120 19.65 -49.11 -23.59
C ARG A 120 19.52 -50.50 -24.24
N ALA A 121 18.28 -50.91 -24.57
CA ALA A 121 18.02 -52.17 -25.28
C ALA A 121 18.65 -52.14 -26.72
N MET A 122 18.50 -51.02 -27.43
CA MET A 122 19.09 -50.82 -28.77
C MET A 122 20.62 -50.81 -28.72
N LYS A 123 21.23 -50.23 -27.68
CA LYS A 123 22.71 -50.33 -27.46
C LYS A 123 23.13 -51.79 -27.31
N ASN A 124 22.41 -52.55 -26.48
CA ASN A 124 22.74 -53.97 -26.27
C ASN A 124 22.59 -54.81 -27.55
N ALA A 125 21.74 -54.37 -28.47
CA ALA A 125 21.57 -54.96 -29.79
C ALA A 125 22.58 -54.43 -30.85
N GLY A 126 23.49 -53.52 -30.46
CA GLY A 126 24.50 -52.92 -31.37
C GLY A 126 23.93 -51.85 -32.32
N MET A 127 22.68 -51.38 -32.11
CA MET A 127 22.01 -50.42 -32.97
C MET A 127 22.30 -48.96 -32.60
N VAL A 128 22.71 -48.69 -31.36
CA VAL A 128 23.08 -47.36 -30.82
C VAL A 128 24.40 -47.47 -30.08
N ASN A 129 25.24 -46.44 -30.16
CA ASN A 129 26.52 -46.36 -29.45
C ASN A 129 26.35 -45.82 -28.01
N GLU A 130 27.45 -45.91 -27.21
CA GLU A 130 27.49 -45.42 -25.82
C GLU A 130 27.13 -43.94 -25.72
N ALA A 131 27.61 -43.11 -26.66
CA ALA A 131 27.37 -41.67 -26.66
C ALA A 131 25.85 -41.36 -26.79
N GLY A 132 25.13 -42.10 -27.62
CA GLY A 132 23.66 -41.94 -27.78
C GLY A 132 22.90 -42.30 -26.52
N LEU A 133 23.28 -43.38 -25.81
CA LEU A 133 22.72 -43.72 -24.52
C LEU A 133 22.98 -42.64 -23.47
N ALA A 134 24.25 -42.22 -23.35
CA ALA A 134 24.65 -41.19 -22.39
C ALA A 134 23.93 -39.85 -22.61
N GLN A 135 23.69 -39.47 -23.89
CA GLN A 135 22.90 -38.26 -24.22
C GLN A 135 21.43 -38.39 -23.81
N THR A 136 20.86 -39.57 -24.03
CA THR A 136 19.45 -39.84 -23.64
C THR A 136 19.29 -39.84 -22.12
N GLU A 137 20.23 -40.45 -21.38
CA GLU A 137 20.26 -40.43 -19.91
C GLU A 137 20.49 -39.03 -19.37
N ALA A 138 21.36 -38.21 -19.95
CA ALA A 138 21.58 -36.82 -19.55
C ALA A 138 20.30 -35.99 -19.70
N THR A 139 19.55 -36.15 -20.79
CA THR A 139 18.28 -35.48 -21.01
C THR A 139 17.23 -35.93 -19.98
N TYR A 140 17.13 -37.23 -19.69
CA TYR A 140 16.23 -37.74 -18.64
C TYR A 140 16.54 -37.11 -17.28
N TYR A 141 17.81 -37.07 -16.85
CA TYR A 141 18.18 -36.46 -15.59
C TYR A 141 17.90 -34.94 -15.56
N ASN A 142 18.06 -34.24 -16.67
CA ASN A 142 17.65 -32.83 -16.76
C ASN A 142 16.14 -32.62 -16.56
N ILE A 143 15.32 -33.52 -17.09
CA ILE A 143 13.88 -33.47 -16.83
C ILE A 143 13.57 -33.77 -15.35
N CYS A 144 14.26 -34.76 -14.74
CA CYS A 144 14.09 -35.03 -13.30
C CYS A 144 14.42 -33.79 -12.44
N THR A 145 15.47 -33.04 -12.76
CA THR A 145 15.77 -31.77 -12.04
C THR A 145 14.68 -30.74 -12.24
N THR A 146 14.13 -30.60 -13.45
CA THR A 146 13.01 -29.69 -13.76
C THR A 146 11.77 -30.04 -12.93
N VAL A 147 11.45 -31.33 -12.75
CA VAL A 147 10.31 -31.77 -11.90
C VAL A 147 10.52 -31.35 -10.45
N LEU A 148 11.75 -31.46 -9.93
CA LEU A 148 12.07 -31.04 -8.56
C LEU A 148 11.98 -29.50 -8.40
N ASP A 149 12.50 -28.76 -9.37
CA ASP A 149 12.44 -27.29 -9.37
C ASP A 149 11.00 -26.79 -9.40
N LEU A 150 10.13 -27.41 -10.21
CA LEU A 150 8.71 -27.05 -10.27
C LEU A 150 8.00 -27.38 -8.95
N LYS A 151 8.32 -28.50 -8.31
CA LYS A 151 7.78 -28.83 -6.99
C LYS A 151 8.17 -27.81 -5.92
N GLU A 152 9.42 -27.34 -5.95
CA GLU A 152 9.89 -26.27 -5.07
C GLU A 152 9.14 -24.96 -5.33
N GLN A 153 9.00 -24.55 -6.61
CA GLN A 153 8.28 -23.33 -6.99
C GLN A 153 6.81 -23.36 -6.60
N ILE A 154 6.14 -24.51 -6.71
CA ILE A 154 4.75 -24.71 -6.24
C ILE A 154 4.68 -24.45 -4.74
N ASN A 155 5.57 -25.05 -3.95
CA ASN A 155 5.61 -24.84 -2.50
C ASN A 155 5.87 -23.37 -2.14
N GLN A 156 6.78 -22.70 -2.83
CA GLN A 156 7.04 -21.27 -2.64
C GLN A 156 5.82 -20.39 -2.98
N ALA A 157 5.07 -20.73 -4.04
CA ALA A 157 3.84 -20.02 -4.41
C ALA A 157 2.72 -20.27 -3.41
N GLU A 158 2.56 -21.48 -2.88
CA GLU A 158 1.61 -21.80 -1.81
C GLU A 158 1.94 -21.03 -0.53
N ASN A 159 3.20 -21.00 -0.12
CA ASN A 159 3.65 -20.25 1.04
C ASN A 159 3.39 -18.73 0.87
N SER A 160 3.61 -18.21 -0.34
CA SER A 160 3.33 -16.80 -0.65
C SER A 160 1.83 -16.49 -0.57
N LEU A 161 0.97 -17.40 -1.04
CA LEU A 161 -0.47 -17.24 -0.97
C LEU A 161 -0.98 -17.35 0.48
N ALA A 162 -0.47 -18.32 1.25
CA ALA A 162 -0.79 -18.45 2.68
C ALA A 162 -0.40 -17.19 3.47
N LEU A 163 0.76 -16.60 3.16
CA LEU A 163 1.18 -15.33 3.76
C LEU A 163 0.21 -14.18 3.44
N LEU A 164 -0.27 -14.08 2.19
CA LEU A 164 -1.27 -13.07 1.79
C LEU A 164 -2.61 -13.26 2.51
N LEU A 165 -2.97 -14.51 2.84
CA LEU A 165 -4.17 -14.86 3.61
C LEU A 165 -3.97 -14.70 5.13
N ALA A 166 -2.73 -14.41 5.57
CA ALA A 166 -2.32 -14.40 6.98
C ALA A 166 -2.55 -15.76 7.67
N GLU A 167 -2.32 -16.85 6.95
CA GLU A 167 -2.43 -18.24 7.42
C GLU A 167 -1.04 -18.88 7.52
N THR A 168 -0.95 -19.96 8.28
CA THR A 168 0.26 -20.78 8.32
C THR A 168 0.41 -21.55 7.00
N PRO A 169 1.65 -21.84 6.55
CA PRO A 169 1.89 -22.61 5.33
C PRO A 169 1.10 -23.94 5.30
N HIS A 170 0.33 -24.15 4.27
CA HIS A 170 -0.44 -25.35 4.02
C HIS A 170 -0.70 -25.52 2.52
N GLU A 171 -1.08 -26.73 2.11
CA GLU A 171 -1.51 -27.02 0.74
C GLU A 171 -2.82 -26.29 0.43
N ILE A 172 -2.83 -25.52 -0.66
CA ILE A 172 -3.98 -24.71 -1.05
C ILE A 172 -4.84 -25.45 -2.05
N GLN A 173 -6.11 -25.69 -1.69
CA GLN A 173 -7.09 -26.27 -2.60
C GLN A 173 -7.36 -25.30 -3.76
N ARG A 174 -7.23 -25.81 -4.99
CA ARG A 174 -7.31 -24.98 -6.21
C ARG A 174 -7.93 -25.73 -7.38
N GLY A 175 -8.37 -24.96 -8.36
CA GLY A 175 -8.89 -25.49 -9.63
C GLY A 175 -7.76 -25.83 -10.60
N ARG A 176 -8.13 -26.09 -11.86
CA ARG A 176 -7.18 -26.28 -12.98
C ARG A 176 -7.18 -25.08 -13.90
N LEU A 177 -6.01 -24.77 -14.48
CA LEU A 177 -5.84 -23.63 -15.39
C LEU A 177 -6.81 -23.69 -16.59
N GLY A 178 -6.98 -24.87 -17.18
CA GLY A 178 -7.86 -25.06 -18.33
C GLY A 178 -9.35 -24.83 -18.09
N ASN A 179 -9.79 -24.77 -16.83
CA ASN A 179 -11.18 -24.51 -16.45
C ASN A 179 -11.45 -23.02 -16.16
N GLN A 180 -10.42 -22.16 -16.26
CA GLN A 180 -10.55 -20.75 -15.97
C GLN A 180 -11.15 -20.02 -17.19
N GLN A 181 -12.17 -19.19 -16.93
CA GLN A 181 -12.75 -18.30 -17.94
C GLN A 181 -12.25 -16.88 -17.69
N LEU A 182 -11.51 -16.35 -18.64
CA LEU A 182 -11.05 -14.97 -18.62
C LEU A 182 -12.05 -14.08 -19.38
N PRO A 183 -12.23 -12.80 -18.97
CA PRO A 183 -13.09 -11.86 -19.69
C PRO A 183 -12.63 -11.70 -21.15
N GLU A 184 -13.55 -11.81 -22.11
CA GLU A 184 -13.20 -11.83 -23.54
C GLU A 184 -12.87 -10.44 -24.11
N ASN A 185 -13.44 -9.37 -23.54
CA ASN A 185 -13.32 -8.02 -24.10
C ASN A 185 -13.01 -6.98 -23.02
N PHE A 186 -11.81 -6.43 -23.08
CA PHE A 186 -11.53 -5.12 -22.50
C PHE A 186 -11.60 -4.08 -23.60
N SER A 187 -12.48 -3.08 -23.46
CA SER A 187 -12.57 -1.98 -24.40
C SER A 187 -11.27 -1.18 -24.41
N VAL A 188 -10.72 -0.97 -25.60
CA VAL A 188 -9.53 -0.14 -25.80
C VAL A 188 -9.91 1.31 -25.54
N GLY A 189 -9.20 1.97 -24.64
CA GLY A 189 -9.39 3.38 -24.30
C GLY A 189 -10.13 3.56 -22.98
N ILE A 190 -9.39 3.86 -21.93
CA ILE A 190 -9.97 4.24 -20.64
C ILE A 190 -10.16 5.75 -20.62
N PRO A 191 -11.41 6.25 -20.51
CA PRO A 191 -11.65 7.67 -20.36
C PRO A 191 -10.88 8.22 -19.14
N LEU A 192 -10.35 9.42 -19.25
CA LEU A 192 -9.63 10.11 -18.16
C LEU A 192 -10.47 10.12 -16.85
N GLN A 193 -11.80 10.13 -16.99
CA GLN A 193 -12.75 10.04 -15.88
C GLN A 193 -12.64 8.73 -15.08
N MET A 194 -12.23 7.62 -15.70
CA MET A 194 -12.01 6.36 -14.97
C MET A 194 -10.73 6.39 -14.15
N LEU A 195 -9.69 7.12 -14.61
CA LEU A 195 -8.47 7.32 -13.82
C LEU A 195 -8.74 8.12 -12.54
N ALA A 196 -9.69 9.05 -12.56
CA ALA A 196 -10.10 9.82 -11.39
C ALA A 196 -10.73 8.96 -10.26
N ASN A 197 -11.17 7.74 -10.56
CA ASN A 197 -11.70 6.82 -9.55
C ASN A 197 -10.62 5.91 -8.93
N ARG A 198 -9.39 5.99 -9.39
CA ARG A 198 -8.28 5.19 -8.83
C ARG A 198 -7.92 5.70 -7.43
N PRO A 199 -7.76 4.81 -6.45
CA PRO A 199 -7.44 5.21 -5.07
C PRO A 199 -6.11 5.95 -4.93
N ASP A 200 -5.10 5.63 -5.75
CA ASP A 200 -3.79 6.32 -5.78
C ASP A 200 -3.92 7.75 -6.30
N VAL A 201 -4.68 7.98 -7.36
CA VAL A 201 -4.96 9.31 -7.92
C VAL A 201 -5.75 10.14 -6.93
N ARG A 202 -6.80 9.59 -6.31
CA ARG A 202 -7.59 10.28 -5.27
C ARG A 202 -6.78 10.58 -4.01
N SER A 203 -5.90 9.66 -3.61
CA SER A 203 -4.97 9.92 -2.51
C SER A 203 -4.04 11.10 -2.79
N ALA A 204 -3.52 11.20 -4.01
CA ALA A 204 -2.69 12.33 -4.45
C ALA A 204 -3.49 13.65 -4.52
N GLU A 205 -4.77 13.60 -4.94
CA GLU A 205 -5.68 14.75 -4.92
C GLU A 205 -5.90 15.27 -3.48
N PHE A 206 -6.17 14.36 -2.52
CA PHE A 206 -6.31 14.75 -1.12
C PHE A 206 -5.00 15.26 -0.51
N SER A 207 -3.84 14.78 -0.97
CA SER A 207 -2.54 15.34 -0.60
C SER A 207 -2.41 16.79 -1.08
N LEU A 208 -2.82 17.09 -2.31
CA LEU A 208 -2.86 18.44 -2.85
C LEU A 208 -3.81 19.34 -2.06
N ALA A 209 -4.99 18.85 -1.70
CA ALA A 209 -5.94 19.58 -0.86
C ALA A 209 -5.32 19.92 0.53
N GLN A 210 -4.57 19.00 1.14
CA GLN A 210 -3.87 19.25 2.40
C GLN A 210 -2.79 20.35 2.24
N ALA A 211 -1.99 20.30 1.17
CA ALA A 211 -0.98 21.32 0.87
C ALA A 211 -1.62 22.71 0.65
N PHE A 212 -2.76 22.77 -0.04
CA PHE A 212 -3.55 23.97 -0.20
C PHE A 212 -4.03 24.54 1.16
N TYR A 213 -4.56 23.71 2.03
CA TYR A 213 -4.97 24.15 3.38
C TYR A 213 -3.76 24.53 4.24
N THR A 214 -2.60 23.90 4.07
CA THR A 214 -1.35 24.30 4.75
C THR A 214 -0.91 25.70 4.30
N THR A 215 -1.00 26.01 3.03
CA THR A 215 -0.73 27.35 2.49
C THR A 215 -1.71 28.39 3.05
N ASN A 216 -2.99 28.04 3.17
CA ASN A 216 -4.00 28.93 3.77
C ASN A 216 -3.75 29.14 5.27
N ALA A 217 -3.32 28.13 6.02
CA ALA A 217 -2.91 28.29 7.41
C ALA A 217 -1.69 29.23 7.55
N ALA A 218 -0.70 29.11 6.66
CA ALA A 218 0.43 30.04 6.62
C ALA A 218 0.02 31.47 6.27
N ARG A 219 -1.01 31.69 5.45
CA ARG A 219 -1.61 33.02 5.21
C ARG A 219 -2.35 33.53 6.44
N ALA A 220 -3.09 32.66 7.13
CA ALA A 220 -3.83 33.03 8.34
C ALA A 220 -2.89 33.49 9.47
N ALA A 221 -1.63 33.04 9.50
CA ALA A 221 -0.63 33.49 10.47
C ALA A 221 -0.23 34.97 10.36
N PHE A 222 -0.61 35.68 9.31
CA PHE A 222 -0.42 37.14 9.17
C PHE A 222 -1.54 37.95 9.83
N TYR A 223 -2.66 37.35 10.17
CA TYR A 223 -3.81 38.03 10.78
C TYR A 223 -3.77 37.92 12.30
N PRO A 224 -4.46 38.82 13.03
CA PRO A 224 -4.55 38.75 14.47
C PRO A 224 -5.25 37.46 14.94
N SER A 225 -4.80 36.90 16.08
CA SER A 225 -5.53 35.88 16.80
C SER A 225 -6.29 36.51 17.97
N ILE A 226 -7.53 36.08 18.16
CA ILE A 226 -8.37 36.51 19.29
C ILE A 226 -8.56 35.30 20.20
N THR A 227 -8.07 35.40 21.44
CA THR A 227 -8.21 34.36 22.44
C THR A 227 -9.03 34.88 23.61
N LEU A 228 -10.08 34.18 23.97
CA LEU A 228 -10.83 34.35 25.20
C LEU A 228 -10.28 33.37 26.23
N SER A 229 -9.83 33.87 27.35
CA SER A 229 -9.38 33.04 28.48
C SER A 229 -10.09 33.45 29.75
N GLY A 230 -10.34 32.48 30.63
CA GLY A 230 -10.95 32.74 31.92
C GLY A 230 -10.46 31.74 32.94
N SER A 231 -10.50 32.13 34.18
CA SER A 231 -10.24 31.25 35.31
C SER A 231 -11.23 31.48 36.43
N ALA A 232 -11.67 30.41 37.08
CA ALA A 232 -12.50 30.46 38.25
C ALA A 232 -12.04 29.39 39.25
N GLY A 233 -11.86 29.76 40.49
CA GLY A 233 -11.37 28.81 41.50
C GLY A 233 -11.19 29.43 42.86
N TRP A 234 -10.59 28.68 43.77
CA TRP A 234 -10.29 29.07 45.13
C TRP A 234 -8.79 29.30 45.33
N THR A 235 -8.45 30.34 46.08
CA THR A 235 -7.05 30.66 46.39
C THR A 235 -6.91 31.23 47.81
N ASN A 236 -5.79 30.99 48.46
CA ASN A 236 -5.42 31.62 49.74
C ASN A 236 -4.27 32.62 49.55
N SER A 237 -4.20 33.36 48.48
CA SER A 237 -3.06 34.21 48.11
C SER A 237 -2.58 35.23 49.18
N ALA A 238 -3.20 35.23 50.36
CA ALA A 238 -2.91 36.17 51.43
C ALA A 238 -2.74 35.45 52.76
N GLY A 239 -1.67 34.68 52.94
CA GLY A 239 -1.41 34.20 54.29
C GLY A 239 -0.57 32.94 54.43
N SER A 240 0.01 32.75 55.61
CA SER A 240 0.88 31.63 55.93
C SER A 240 0.16 30.34 56.31
N MET A 241 -1.14 30.31 56.32
CA MET A 241 -1.96 29.11 56.64
C MET A 241 -2.93 28.77 55.50
N ILE A 242 -3.03 27.49 55.23
CA ILE A 242 -4.05 26.97 54.33
C ILE A 242 -5.39 27.00 55.06
N ILE A 243 -6.23 27.97 54.79
CA ILE A 243 -7.59 28.07 55.31
C ILE A 243 -8.54 27.60 54.23
N ASN A 244 -9.28 26.54 54.49
CA ASN A 244 -10.28 26.02 53.59
C ASN A 244 -11.65 26.67 53.86
N PRO A 245 -12.41 27.13 52.86
CA PRO A 245 -12.16 26.90 51.40
C PRO A 245 -11.35 27.96 50.67
N GLY A 246 -10.73 28.93 51.34
CA GLY A 246 -10.09 30.06 50.69
C GLY A 246 -11.10 31.05 50.06
N LYS A 247 -10.64 32.01 49.29
CA LYS A 247 -11.48 32.99 48.59
C LYS A 247 -11.69 32.54 47.14
N PHE A 248 -12.92 32.66 46.69
CA PHE A 248 -13.26 32.44 45.28
C PHE A 248 -12.79 33.62 44.44
N LEU A 249 -12.06 33.31 43.37
CA LEU A 249 -11.59 34.27 42.38
C LEU A 249 -12.08 33.83 41.01
N ALA A 250 -12.66 34.77 40.26
CA ALA A 250 -13.00 34.56 38.84
C ALA A 250 -12.41 35.70 38.03
N SER A 251 -11.83 35.34 36.86
CA SER A 251 -11.28 36.31 35.90
C SER A 251 -11.65 35.91 34.50
N ALA A 252 -11.87 36.89 33.63
CA ALA A 252 -12.06 36.69 32.20
C ALA A 252 -11.25 37.75 31.44
N VAL A 253 -10.50 37.27 30.44
CA VAL A 253 -9.61 38.11 29.62
C VAL A 253 -9.87 37.81 28.13
N ALA A 254 -10.07 38.87 27.36
CA ALA A 254 -10.04 38.81 25.92
C ALA A 254 -8.73 39.41 25.43
N SER A 255 -7.91 38.65 24.71
CA SER A 255 -6.65 39.12 24.16
C SER A 255 -6.67 39.06 22.63
N LEU A 256 -6.15 40.13 22.01
CA LEU A 256 -5.89 40.22 20.58
C LEU A 256 -4.39 40.29 20.37
N THR A 257 -3.84 39.32 19.69
CA THR A 257 -2.40 39.24 19.39
C THR A 257 -2.18 39.36 17.90
N GLN A 258 -1.47 40.42 17.49
CA GLN A 258 -1.07 40.66 16.10
C GLN A 258 0.46 40.62 15.99
N PRO A 259 1.06 39.68 15.21
CA PRO A 259 2.48 39.69 14.98
C PRO A 259 2.86 40.85 14.02
N LEU A 260 3.53 41.88 14.52
CA LEU A 260 3.99 42.98 13.70
C LEU A 260 5.35 42.67 13.07
N PHE A 261 6.27 42.07 13.81
CA PHE A 261 7.56 41.62 13.32
C PHE A 261 7.97 40.31 14.02
N ASN A 262 8.08 39.26 13.26
CA ASN A 262 8.47 37.93 13.75
C ASN A 262 9.72 37.42 13.02
N LYS A 263 10.77 38.23 12.94
CA LYS A 263 12.08 37.92 12.34
C LYS A 263 11.94 37.25 10.94
N GLY A 264 10.93 37.63 10.15
CA GLY A 264 10.67 37.08 8.82
C GLY A 264 10.03 35.65 8.82
N MET A 265 9.73 35.03 9.96
CA MET A 265 9.27 33.65 10.06
C MET A 265 7.97 33.43 9.26
N ASN A 266 6.97 34.31 9.38
CA ASN A 266 5.70 34.17 8.68
C ASN A 266 5.88 34.25 7.16
N VAL A 267 6.77 35.12 6.68
CA VAL A 267 7.11 35.27 5.23
C VAL A 267 7.80 34.01 4.72
N ALA A 268 8.77 33.49 5.51
CA ALA A 268 9.47 32.26 5.17
C ALA A 268 8.52 31.06 5.12
N GLN A 269 7.66 30.89 6.14
CA GLN A 269 6.67 29.81 6.17
C GLN A 269 5.69 29.86 5.02
N LEU A 270 5.21 31.04 4.63
CA LEU A 270 4.34 31.19 3.47
C LEU A 270 5.04 30.82 2.17
N LYS A 271 6.31 31.22 1.99
CA LYS A 271 7.10 30.85 0.82
C LYS A 271 7.33 29.34 0.75
N ILE A 272 7.68 28.73 1.87
CA ILE A 272 7.87 27.27 1.97
C ILE A 272 6.55 26.55 1.65
N ALA A 273 5.43 26.94 2.27
CA ALA A 273 4.14 26.31 2.03
C ALA A 273 3.69 26.42 0.55
N LYS A 274 3.95 27.56 -0.10
CA LYS A 274 3.66 27.71 -1.55
C LYS A 274 4.53 26.80 -2.41
N ALA A 275 5.84 26.69 -2.10
CA ALA A 275 6.74 25.81 -2.82
C ALA A 275 6.32 24.33 -2.65
N GLN A 276 6.00 23.93 -1.43
CA GLN A 276 5.49 22.58 -1.14
C GLN A 276 4.14 22.29 -1.83
N GLN A 277 3.24 23.28 -1.90
CA GLN A 277 1.98 23.13 -2.62
C GLN A 277 2.23 22.90 -4.11
N GLU A 278 3.19 23.62 -4.73
CA GLU A 278 3.55 23.43 -6.13
C GLU A 278 4.21 22.07 -6.37
N GLU A 279 5.11 21.63 -5.48
CA GLU A 279 5.72 20.30 -5.52
C GLU A 279 4.66 19.19 -5.48
N VAL A 280 3.69 19.30 -4.58
CA VAL A 280 2.60 18.32 -4.47
C VAL A 280 1.68 18.37 -5.69
N ARG A 281 1.47 19.57 -6.30
CA ARG A 281 0.71 19.69 -7.56
C ARG A 281 1.39 18.93 -8.70
N LEU A 282 2.70 19.12 -8.86
CA LEU A 282 3.48 18.38 -9.86
C LEU A 282 3.48 16.87 -9.58
N GLY A 283 3.53 16.47 -8.29
CA GLY A 283 3.38 15.07 -7.87
C GLY A 283 2.03 14.48 -8.23
N PHE A 284 0.94 15.24 -8.09
CA PHE A 284 -0.39 14.81 -8.53
C PHE A 284 -0.46 14.61 -10.05
N GLU A 285 0.08 15.57 -10.85
CA GLU A 285 0.16 15.45 -12.31
C GLU A 285 0.96 14.20 -12.73
N GLN A 286 2.10 13.96 -12.08
CA GLN A 286 2.91 12.76 -12.33
C GLN A 286 2.16 11.46 -11.99
N THR A 287 1.41 11.44 -10.89
CA THR A 287 0.60 10.28 -10.51
C THR A 287 -0.48 9.99 -11.56
N LEU A 288 -1.12 11.03 -12.09
CA LEU A 288 -2.13 10.89 -13.14
C LEU A 288 -1.52 10.34 -14.44
N LEU A 289 -0.35 10.85 -14.84
CA LEU A 289 0.37 10.35 -16.01
C LEU A 289 0.79 8.89 -15.84
N ASN A 290 1.35 8.54 -14.69
CA ASN A 290 1.74 7.15 -14.38
C ASN A 290 0.54 6.21 -14.41
N ALA A 291 -0.59 6.62 -13.86
CA ALA A 291 -1.84 5.85 -13.91
C ALA A 291 -2.30 5.59 -15.36
N GLY A 292 -2.17 6.58 -16.23
CA GLY A 292 -2.49 6.44 -17.66
C GLY A 292 -1.54 5.47 -18.38
N VAL A 293 -0.25 5.58 -18.11
CA VAL A 293 0.78 4.68 -18.68
C VAL A 293 0.53 3.25 -18.23
N GLU A 294 0.34 3.01 -16.95
CA GLU A 294 0.10 1.68 -16.38
C GLU A 294 -1.09 0.98 -17.01
N VAL A 295 -2.19 1.71 -17.19
CA VAL A 295 -3.40 1.16 -17.81
C VAL A 295 -3.16 0.84 -19.28
N ASN A 296 -2.48 1.73 -20.01
CA ASN A 296 -2.15 1.49 -21.42
C ASN A 296 -1.23 0.26 -21.58
N GLU A 297 -0.20 0.16 -20.75
CA GLU A 297 0.71 -1.01 -20.75
C GLU A 297 -0.03 -2.31 -20.44
N ALA A 298 -0.92 -2.31 -19.44
CA ALA A 298 -1.72 -3.48 -19.09
C ALA A 298 -2.64 -3.93 -20.25
N LEU A 299 -3.26 -2.99 -20.95
CA LEU A 299 -4.09 -3.29 -22.12
C LEU A 299 -3.29 -3.88 -23.29
N VAL A 300 -2.13 -3.27 -23.59
CA VAL A 300 -1.23 -3.78 -24.66
C VAL A 300 -0.71 -5.16 -24.27
N GLN A 301 -0.32 -5.38 -23.01
CA GLN A 301 0.14 -6.68 -22.53
C GLN A 301 -0.95 -7.74 -22.66
N TYR A 302 -2.19 -7.42 -22.30
CA TYR A 302 -3.33 -8.32 -22.42
C TYR A 302 -3.57 -8.72 -23.88
N GLN A 303 -3.62 -7.75 -24.82
CA GLN A 303 -3.81 -8.00 -26.24
C GLN A 303 -2.69 -8.88 -26.80
N THR A 304 -1.44 -8.52 -26.50
CA THR A 304 -0.26 -9.29 -26.92
C THR A 304 -0.28 -10.72 -26.37
N ALA A 305 -0.66 -10.91 -25.11
CA ALA A 305 -0.76 -12.24 -24.50
C ALA A 305 -1.84 -13.10 -25.20
N ARG A 306 -2.99 -12.50 -25.52
CA ARG A 306 -4.09 -13.16 -26.24
C ARG A 306 -3.66 -13.62 -27.66
N GLU A 307 -2.98 -12.73 -28.40
CA GLU A 307 -2.46 -13.07 -29.72
C GLU A 307 -1.40 -14.18 -29.65
N LYS A 308 -0.48 -14.09 -28.70
CA LYS A 308 0.53 -15.13 -28.47
C LYS A 308 -0.10 -16.49 -28.13
N ALA A 309 -1.15 -16.52 -27.30
CA ALA A 309 -1.85 -17.76 -26.97
C ALA A 309 -2.37 -18.46 -28.23
N ALA A 310 -2.99 -17.72 -29.16
CA ALA A 310 -3.47 -18.28 -30.43
C ALA A 310 -2.35 -18.83 -31.34
N PHE A 311 -1.16 -18.20 -31.31
CA PHE A 311 0.01 -18.73 -32.04
C PHE A 311 0.59 -19.96 -31.35
N TYR A 312 0.68 -19.99 -30.02
CA TYR A 312 1.16 -21.16 -29.29
C TYR A 312 0.26 -22.38 -29.48
N GLU A 313 -1.07 -22.24 -29.55
CA GLU A 313 -1.98 -23.33 -29.86
C GLU A 313 -1.68 -23.96 -31.23
N LYS A 314 -1.48 -23.11 -32.27
CA LYS A 314 -1.10 -23.55 -33.61
C LYS A 314 0.29 -24.24 -33.59
N GLN A 315 1.26 -23.68 -32.85
CA GLN A 315 2.60 -24.25 -32.70
C GLN A 315 2.54 -25.64 -32.07
N VAL A 316 1.80 -25.79 -30.95
CA VAL A 316 1.65 -27.09 -30.27
C VAL A 316 1.01 -28.12 -31.21
N THR A 317 -0.04 -27.75 -31.97
CA THR A 317 -0.69 -28.64 -32.92
C THR A 317 0.27 -29.08 -34.03
N SER A 318 1.08 -28.16 -34.53
CA SER A 318 2.11 -28.46 -35.55
C SER A 318 3.19 -29.39 -35.02
N LEU A 319 3.69 -29.13 -33.82
CA LEU A 319 4.72 -29.98 -33.16
C LEU A 319 4.20 -31.38 -32.86
N GLN A 320 2.95 -31.50 -32.39
CA GLN A 320 2.31 -32.81 -32.18
C GLN A 320 2.17 -33.61 -33.48
N THR A 321 1.84 -32.90 -34.56
CA THR A 321 1.75 -33.53 -35.92
C THR A 321 3.14 -33.98 -36.40
N ALA A 322 4.16 -33.13 -36.22
CA ALA A 322 5.54 -33.47 -36.54
C ALA A 322 6.01 -34.70 -35.74
N ALA A 323 5.85 -34.70 -34.45
CA ALA A 323 6.25 -35.81 -33.56
C ALA A 323 5.55 -37.15 -33.96
N ARG A 324 4.24 -37.08 -34.27
CA ARG A 324 3.48 -38.25 -34.74
C ARG A 324 4.03 -38.78 -36.07
N SER A 325 4.27 -37.86 -37.02
CA SER A 325 4.77 -38.22 -38.34
C SER A 325 6.17 -38.81 -38.26
N THR A 326 7.10 -38.21 -37.49
CA THR A 326 8.47 -38.72 -37.32
C THR A 326 8.46 -40.10 -36.65
N SER A 327 7.60 -40.29 -35.63
CA SER A 327 7.40 -41.61 -35.01
C SER A 327 6.93 -42.69 -36.00
N LEU A 328 6.06 -42.34 -36.92
CA LEU A 328 5.63 -43.26 -37.99
C LEU A 328 6.75 -43.55 -38.97
N LEU A 329 7.49 -42.54 -39.44
CA LEU A 329 8.67 -42.71 -40.30
C LEU A 329 9.75 -43.62 -39.67
N MET A 330 9.99 -43.49 -38.37
CA MET A 330 10.89 -44.37 -37.63
C MET A 330 10.44 -45.84 -37.67
N LYS A 331 9.11 -46.09 -37.49
CA LYS A 331 8.57 -47.46 -37.56
C LYS A 331 8.70 -48.08 -38.94
N HIS A 332 8.78 -47.28 -39.99
CA HIS A 332 8.97 -47.72 -41.37
C HIS A 332 10.44 -47.71 -41.85
N GLY A 333 11.40 -47.42 -40.93
CA GLY A 333 12.83 -47.47 -41.23
C GLY A 333 13.35 -46.27 -42.02
N ASN A 334 12.58 -45.18 -42.17
CA ASN A 334 12.93 -44.01 -43.01
C ASN A 334 13.61 -42.87 -42.22
N THR A 335 13.77 -43.01 -40.93
CA THR A 335 14.44 -42.00 -40.04
C THR A 335 15.11 -42.67 -38.84
N THR A 336 16.05 -41.98 -38.22
CA THR A 336 16.76 -42.46 -37.02
C THR A 336 16.02 -42.12 -35.74
N TYR A 337 16.27 -42.88 -34.65
CA TYR A 337 15.70 -42.62 -33.33
C TYR A 337 16.03 -41.22 -32.78
N LEU A 338 17.18 -40.63 -33.23
CA LEU A 338 17.61 -39.31 -32.80
C LEU A 338 16.79 -38.15 -33.39
N GLU A 339 15.98 -38.42 -34.45
CA GLU A 339 15.14 -37.42 -35.09
C GLU A 339 13.69 -37.37 -34.48
N VAL A 340 13.34 -38.38 -33.69
CA VAL A 340 12.05 -38.46 -32.95
C VAL A 340 12.18 -37.81 -31.58
#